data_2cfe1ec17ee73a20ff15d3065511a3e7
#
_entry.id   2cfe1ec17ee73a20ff15d3065511a3e7
#
_cell.length_a   1.000
_cell.length_b   1.000
_cell.length_c   1.000
_cell.angle_alpha   90.00
_cell.angle_beta   90.00
_cell.angle_gamma   90.00
#
_symmetry.space_group_name_H-M   'P 1'
#
loop_
_entity.id
_entity.type
_entity.pdbx_description
1 polymer ?
#
loop_
_entity_poly.entity_id
_entity_poly.type
_entity_poly.pdbx_seq_one_letter_code
_entity_poly.pdbx_strand_id
1 'polypeptide(L)'
;MKNIFFASILFIFPLFSYAQDIVPTEIVDPKGAIIIAQLEGEVSVINNSTGVALPVDKVKAGGILFDGHTVKTMENAKVVLLMSNGTVSTLKANSILNIKKFTQSKFDPGATKLSELEGEPSSSDVVIDLNLGDMVVDIKKLDKKSSFNIESPVGTAGIRGTRVGMNIQQAPGGGFTSKVTVPEGTIAFTPPPPPPSPPGVAPPPPPEPVSVSAGQAVTPSVSSTGTASAPPVPAPAPPADLAAIDSDLDTAVATTADVSMAEVSTAVSEVAAEAPAEAPAETAPAEEPAEEPSDEPSDEPAPADEPSDEPSDEPAPADEPAPADEPSDEPAPADAPSDEPPADDAPP
;
A
#
# COMPACT_ATOMS: atom_id res chain seq x y z
N MET A 1 45.78 54.40 68.10
CA MET A 1 45.91 53.84 66.74
C MET A 1 45.57 52.37 66.81
N LYS A 2 44.33 51.99 66.44
CA LYS A 2 43.85 50.61 66.47
C LYS A 2 43.62 50.22 65.07
N ASN A 3 44.39 49.25 64.52
CA ASN A 3 44.22 48.65 63.21
C ASN A 3 43.16 47.59 63.30
N ILE A 4 42.06 47.75 62.50
CA ILE A 4 41.02 46.76 62.32
C ILE A 4 41.31 45.99 61.03
N PHE A 5 41.69 44.74 61.17
CA PHE A 5 41.77 43.79 60.02
C PHE A 5 40.38 43.28 59.62
N PHE A 6 39.95 43.63 58.42
CA PHE A 6 38.76 43.05 57.83
C PHE A 6 39.19 41.77 57.11
N ALA A 7 38.78 40.64 57.65
CA ALA A 7 38.91 39.33 56.98
C ALA A 7 37.75 39.15 56.03
N SER A 8 38.04 39.17 54.70
CA SER A 8 37.07 38.89 53.64
C SER A 8 36.94 37.39 53.48
N ILE A 9 35.77 36.81 53.88
CA ILE A 9 35.45 35.42 53.67
C ILE A 9 34.86 35.28 52.27
N LEU A 10 35.67 34.70 51.40
CA LEU A 10 35.25 34.34 50.02
C LEU A 10 34.39 33.06 50.06
N PHE A 11 33.06 33.20 49.90
CA PHE A 11 32.14 32.09 49.75
C PHE A 11 32.23 31.54 48.32
N ILE A 12 32.88 30.39 48.15
CA ILE A 12 32.88 29.64 46.90
C ILE A 12 31.58 28.81 46.85
N PHE A 13 30.59 29.28 46.07
CA PHE A 13 29.42 28.47 45.72
C PHE A 13 29.83 27.45 44.63
N PRO A 14 29.61 26.16 44.84
CA PRO A 14 29.74 25.20 43.77
C PRO A 14 28.59 25.39 42.79
N LEU A 15 28.92 25.79 41.56
CA LEU A 15 27.99 25.72 40.41
C LEU A 15 27.72 24.27 40.11
N PHE A 16 26.63 23.72 40.67
CA PHE A 16 26.03 22.48 40.17
C PHE A 16 25.42 22.79 38.79
N SER A 17 26.16 22.43 37.74
CA SER A 17 25.64 22.35 36.38
C SER A 17 24.65 21.19 36.36
N TYR A 18 23.34 21.49 36.45
CA TYR A 18 22.32 20.52 36.05
C TYR A 18 22.44 20.37 34.51
N ALA A 19 23.14 19.35 34.08
CA ALA A 19 22.92 18.82 32.73
C ALA A 19 21.48 18.37 32.68
N GLN A 20 20.61 19.15 32.04
CA GLN A 20 19.30 18.64 31.62
C GLN A 20 19.62 17.58 30.57
N ASP A 21 19.41 16.33 30.93
CA ASP A 21 19.26 15.25 29.95
C ASP A 21 18.10 15.68 29.04
N ILE A 22 18.48 16.19 27.86
CA ILE A 22 17.56 16.34 26.78
C ILE A 22 17.32 14.91 26.30
N VAL A 23 16.30 14.26 26.88
CA VAL A 23 15.73 13.03 26.32
C VAL A 23 15.35 13.40 24.88
N PRO A 24 15.95 12.78 23.86
CA PRO A 24 15.52 13.03 22.50
C PRO A 24 14.04 12.65 22.46
N THR A 25 13.18 13.65 22.27
CA THR A 25 11.76 13.39 21.97
C THR A 25 11.77 12.69 20.63
N GLU A 26 11.57 11.39 20.66
CA GLU A 26 11.36 10.59 19.47
C GLU A 26 10.23 11.27 18.68
N ILE A 27 10.57 11.75 17.50
CA ILE A 27 9.61 12.39 16.61
C ILE A 27 8.81 11.23 16.04
N VAL A 28 7.76 10.80 16.75
CA VAL A 28 6.77 9.89 16.20
C VAL A 28 6.13 10.63 15.03
N ASP A 29 6.32 10.10 13.83
CA ASP A 29 5.67 10.64 12.64
C ASP A 29 4.15 10.70 12.89
N PRO A 30 3.54 11.88 12.82
CA PRO A 30 2.12 12.00 13.15
C PRO A 30 1.31 11.16 12.17
N LYS A 31 0.45 10.28 12.72
CA LYS A 31 -0.41 9.39 11.94
C LYS A 31 -1.51 10.18 11.24
N GLY A 32 -1.83 9.78 10.01
CA GLY A 32 -3.05 10.20 9.33
C GLY A 32 -4.23 9.32 9.73
N ALA A 33 -5.45 9.82 9.56
CA ALA A 33 -6.69 9.10 9.83
C ALA A 33 -7.50 8.89 8.54
N ILE A 34 -8.22 7.76 8.48
CA ILE A 34 -9.16 7.44 7.41
C ILE A 34 -10.52 7.21 8.05
N ILE A 35 -11.51 8.00 7.66
CA ILE A 35 -12.88 7.93 8.14
C ILE A 35 -13.72 7.11 7.15
N ILE A 36 -14.46 6.14 7.63
CA ILE A 36 -15.49 5.46 6.84
C ILE A 36 -16.66 6.44 6.68
N ALA A 37 -16.77 7.11 5.53
CA ALA A 37 -17.84 8.08 5.29
C ALA A 37 -19.18 7.39 4.99
N GLN A 38 -19.16 6.32 4.21
CA GLN A 38 -20.32 5.50 3.87
C GLN A 38 -19.91 4.04 3.71
N LEU A 39 -20.83 3.15 4.07
CA LEU A 39 -20.66 1.71 3.93
C LEU A 39 -21.97 1.09 3.46
N GLU A 40 -21.91 0.26 2.43
CA GLU A 40 -23.02 -0.53 1.91
C GLU A 40 -22.59 -1.99 1.79
N GLY A 41 -23.48 -2.91 2.14
CA GLY A 41 -23.18 -4.34 2.10
C GLY A 41 -22.24 -4.82 3.20
N GLU A 42 -21.59 -5.95 2.97
CA GLU A 42 -20.68 -6.56 3.95
C GLU A 42 -19.25 -6.10 3.71
N VAL A 43 -18.68 -5.41 4.71
CA VAL A 43 -17.30 -4.93 4.74
C VAL A 43 -16.61 -5.44 6.00
N SER A 44 -15.40 -5.94 5.86
CA SER A 44 -14.55 -6.39 6.96
C SER A 44 -13.26 -5.57 6.99
N VAL A 45 -12.82 -5.21 8.17
CA VAL A 45 -11.52 -4.55 8.38
C VAL A 45 -10.66 -5.43 9.28
N ILE A 46 -9.44 -5.71 8.86
CA ILE A 46 -8.50 -6.57 9.59
C ILE A 46 -7.35 -5.70 10.08
N ASN A 47 -7.00 -5.82 11.37
CA ASN A 47 -5.76 -5.27 11.90
C ASN A 47 -4.61 -6.21 11.50
N ASN A 48 -3.65 -5.72 10.71
CA ASN A 48 -2.59 -6.55 10.12
C ASN A 48 -1.58 -7.06 11.14
N SER A 49 -1.37 -6.34 12.24
CA SER A 49 -0.44 -6.75 13.30
C SER A 49 -0.98 -7.91 14.14
N THR A 50 -2.30 -7.98 14.34
CA THR A 50 -2.94 -9.05 15.12
C THR A 50 -3.57 -10.13 14.25
N GLY A 51 -3.83 -9.84 12.98
CA GLY A 51 -4.58 -10.71 12.06
C GLY A 51 -6.08 -10.81 12.40
N VAL A 52 -6.58 -10.02 13.36
CA VAL A 52 -7.96 -10.07 13.85
C VAL A 52 -8.82 -9.02 13.15
N ALA A 53 -10.05 -9.40 12.78
CA ALA A 53 -11.01 -8.45 12.25
C ALA A 53 -11.47 -7.46 13.36
N LEU A 54 -11.65 -6.20 12.97
CA LEU A 54 -12.21 -5.20 13.85
C LEU A 54 -13.67 -5.56 14.19
N PRO A 55 -14.12 -5.22 15.40
CA PRO A 55 -15.54 -5.40 15.78
C PRO A 55 -16.48 -4.62 14.86
N VAL A 56 -17.68 -5.16 14.62
CA VAL A 56 -18.68 -4.57 13.70
C VAL A 56 -19.06 -3.13 14.07
N ASP A 57 -19.06 -2.81 15.36
CA ASP A 57 -19.35 -1.47 15.86
C ASP A 57 -18.25 -0.43 15.52
N LYS A 58 -17.06 -0.88 15.12
CA LYS A 58 -15.99 -0.04 14.58
C LYS A 58 -16.06 0.07 13.05
N VAL A 59 -16.64 -0.92 12.35
CA VAL A 59 -16.75 -0.96 10.88
C VAL A 59 -18.13 -0.42 10.46
N LYS A 60 -18.31 0.89 10.58
CA LYS A 60 -19.54 1.62 10.23
C LYS A 60 -19.20 3.05 9.80
N ALA A 61 -20.18 3.78 9.28
CA ALA A 61 -20.02 5.22 9.03
C ALA A 61 -19.57 5.96 10.30
N GLY A 62 -18.56 6.79 10.19
CA GLY A 62 -17.85 7.44 11.29
C GLY A 62 -16.76 6.59 11.95
N GLY A 63 -16.59 5.33 11.57
CA GLY A 63 -15.47 4.50 12.02
C GLY A 63 -14.14 5.03 11.50
N ILE A 64 -13.09 4.90 12.32
CA ILE A 64 -11.76 5.44 12.01
C ILE A 64 -10.80 4.29 11.75
N LEU A 65 -10.04 4.40 10.66
CA LEU A 65 -8.99 3.49 10.25
C LEU A 65 -7.68 4.24 10.14
N PHE A 66 -6.57 3.52 10.18
CA PHE A 66 -5.22 4.05 10.02
C PHE A 66 -4.30 3.02 9.35
N ASP A 67 -3.05 3.34 9.19
CA ASP A 67 -2.05 2.41 8.66
C ASP A 67 -1.98 1.11 9.49
N GLY A 68 -1.75 0.00 8.81
CA GLY A 68 -1.80 -1.33 9.40
C GLY A 68 -3.19 -1.99 9.38
N HIS A 69 -4.17 -1.39 8.71
CA HIS A 69 -5.47 -2.01 8.47
C HIS A 69 -5.63 -2.49 7.02
N THR A 70 -6.33 -3.61 6.85
CA THR A 70 -6.79 -4.11 5.54
C THR A 70 -8.30 -4.06 5.47
N VAL A 71 -8.84 -3.36 4.47
CA VAL A 71 -10.28 -3.27 4.18
C VAL A 71 -10.65 -4.29 3.10
N LYS A 72 -11.66 -5.10 3.36
CA LYS A 72 -12.22 -6.07 2.41
C LYS A 72 -13.70 -5.79 2.20
N THR A 73 -14.10 -5.63 0.95
CA THR A 73 -15.50 -5.55 0.54
C THR A 73 -15.92 -6.88 -0.06
N MET A 74 -17.10 -7.37 0.33
CA MET A 74 -17.67 -8.59 -0.22
C MET A 74 -18.50 -8.30 -1.48
N GLU A 75 -19.20 -9.30 -2.00
CA GLU A 75 -20.10 -9.15 -3.12
C GLU A 75 -21.21 -8.12 -2.82
N ASN A 76 -21.48 -7.23 -3.77
CA ASN A 76 -22.45 -6.13 -3.64
C ASN A 76 -22.15 -5.14 -2.50
N ALA A 77 -20.92 -5.13 -1.98
CA ALA A 77 -20.50 -4.16 -0.98
C ALA A 77 -19.74 -2.98 -1.61
N LYS A 78 -19.77 -1.84 -0.89
CA LYS A 78 -19.06 -0.63 -1.27
C LYS A 78 -18.73 0.14 0.00
N VAL A 79 -17.55 0.77 0.05
CA VAL A 79 -17.17 1.67 1.13
C VAL A 79 -16.57 2.95 0.57
N VAL A 80 -17.03 4.10 1.09
CA VAL A 80 -16.45 5.42 0.82
C VAL A 80 -15.53 5.77 1.99
N LEU A 81 -14.28 6.03 1.69
CA LEU A 81 -13.23 6.38 2.63
C LEU A 81 -12.82 7.83 2.43
N LEU A 82 -12.76 8.58 3.52
CA LEU A 82 -12.28 9.94 3.59
C LEU A 82 -10.97 9.97 4.37
N MET A 83 -9.90 10.37 3.73
CA MET A 83 -8.58 10.52 4.35
C MET A 83 -8.40 11.92 4.94
N SER A 84 -7.67 12.04 6.04
CA SER A 84 -7.43 13.33 6.71
C SER A 84 -6.65 14.35 5.86
N ASN A 85 -5.99 13.91 4.78
CA ASN A 85 -5.38 14.79 3.78
C ASN A 85 -6.36 15.31 2.71
N GLY A 86 -7.67 15.01 2.85
CA GLY A 86 -8.71 15.44 1.92
C GLY A 86 -8.93 14.52 0.74
N THR A 87 -8.24 13.40 0.65
CA THR A 87 -8.47 12.39 -0.39
C THR A 87 -9.77 11.64 -0.11
N VAL A 88 -10.58 11.45 -1.14
CA VAL A 88 -11.81 10.66 -1.10
C VAL A 88 -11.64 9.46 -2.01
N SER A 89 -11.95 8.26 -1.51
CA SER A 89 -11.90 7.04 -2.32
C SER A 89 -13.13 6.18 -2.13
N THR A 90 -13.53 5.46 -3.20
CA THR A 90 -14.54 4.41 -3.14
C THR A 90 -13.91 3.08 -3.48
N LEU A 91 -13.97 2.15 -2.55
CA LEU A 91 -13.62 0.76 -2.77
C LEU A 91 -14.90 -0.01 -3.10
N LYS A 92 -14.95 -0.62 -4.31
CA LYS A 92 -16.13 -1.32 -4.82
C LYS A 92 -16.15 -2.78 -4.34
N ALA A 93 -17.13 -3.55 -4.80
CA ALA A 93 -17.33 -4.95 -4.41
C ALA A 93 -16.10 -5.85 -4.72
N ASN A 94 -15.93 -6.90 -3.92
CA ASN A 94 -14.90 -7.92 -4.09
C ASN A 94 -13.46 -7.34 -4.11
N SER A 95 -13.20 -6.33 -3.29
CA SER A 95 -11.92 -5.62 -3.27
C SER A 95 -11.16 -5.82 -1.96
N ILE A 96 -9.83 -5.75 -2.05
CA ILE A 96 -8.91 -5.85 -0.92
C ILE A 96 -7.93 -4.70 -0.99
N LEU A 97 -8.03 -3.78 -0.03
CA LEU A 97 -7.18 -2.61 0.12
C LEU A 97 -6.40 -2.69 1.43
N ASN A 98 -5.09 -2.67 1.37
CA ASN A 98 -4.21 -2.61 2.53
C ASN A 98 -3.67 -1.19 2.70
N ILE A 99 -3.84 -0.60 3.87
CA ILE A 99 -3.30 0.71 4.25
C ILE A 99 -1.91 0.48 4.85
N LYS A 100 -0.86 0.62 4.01
CA LYS A 100 0.53 0.32 4.43
C LYS A 100 1.15 1.45 5.24
N LYS A 101 0.89 2.70 4.84
CA LYS A 101 1.43 3.88 5.47
C LYS A 101 0.48 5.05 5.29
N PHE A 102 0.24 5.78 6.36
CA PHE A 102 -0.38 7.09 6.29
C PHE A 102 0.13 7.97 7.41
N THR A 103 1.10 8.81 7.08
CA THR A 103 1.60 9.87 7.97
C THR A 103 1.17 11.22 7.43
N GLN A 104 0.90 12.16 8.33
CA GLN A 104 0.48 13.51 7.98
C GLN A 104 0.96 14.51 9.02
N SER A 105 1.54 15.62 8.59
CA SER A 105 1.93 16.71 9.46
C SER A 105 0.71 17.32 10.16
N LYS A 106 0.90 17.86 11.36
CA LYS A 106 -0.18 18.57 12.06
C LYS A 106 -0.71 19.72 11.22
N PHE A 107 -2.01 19.92 11.25
CA PHE A 107 -2.69 21.02 10.58
C PHE A 107 -3.70 21.70 11.53
N ASP A 108 -4.00 22.97 11.25
CA ASP A 108 -5.07 23.68 11.93
C ASP A 108 -6.39 23.38 11.18
N PRO A 109 -7.35 22.72 11.82
CA PRO A 109 -8.60 22.35 11.15
C PRO A 109 -9.43 23.57 10.73
N GLY A 110 -9.29 24.74 11.38
CA GLY A 110 -10.09 25.91 11.08
C GLY A 110 -11.59 25.63 11.19
N ALA A 111 -12.39 26.44 10.47
CA ALA A 111 -13.84 26.25 10.32
C ALA A 111 -14.21 25.73 8.91
N THR A 112 -13.24 25.31 8.12
CA THR A 112 -13.39 24.95 6.71
C THR A 112 -14.00 23.55 6.58
N LYS A 113 -14.86 23.36 5.57
CA LYS A 113 -15.35 22.04 5.17
C LYS A 113 -14.38 21.39 4.20
N LEU A 114 -14.41 20.05 4.12
CA LEU A 114 -13.60 19.30 3.19
C LEU A 114 -13.83 19.74 1.72
N SER A 115 -15.08 20.02 1.36
CA SER A 115 -15.46 20.49 0.01
C SER A 115 -14.85 21.83 -0.40
N GLU A 116 -14.43 22.64 0.58
CA GLU A 116 -13.84 23.97 0.37
C GLU A 116 -12.31 23.93 0.21
N LEU A 117 -11.69 22.77 0.42
CA LEU A 117 -10.24 22.60 0.28
C LEU A 117 -9.84 22.54 -1.21
N GLU A 118 -8.95 23.45 -1.63
CA GLU A 118 -8.32 23.41 -2.96
C GLU A 118 -7.15 22.40 -3.02
N GLY A 119 -6.54 22.08 -1.87
CA GLY A 119 -5.43 21.15 -1.73
C GLY A 119 -5.45 20.45 -0.38
N GLU A 120 -4.46 19.60 -0.13
CA GLU A 120 -4.33 18.94 1.18
C GLU A 120 -4.05 19.96 2.29
N PRO A 121 -4.56 19.72 3.53
CA PRO A 121 -4.40 20.68 4.64
C PRO A 121 -2.98 20.74 5.20
N SER A 122 -2.19 19.70 5.01
CA SER A 122 -0.78 19.61 5.43
C SER A 122 -0.07 18.50 4.67
N SER A 123 1.27 18.50 4.69
CA SER A 123 2.07 17.48 4.01
C SER A 123 1.75 16.08 4.54
N SER A 124 1.59 15.13 3.63
CA SER A 124 1.25 13.73 3.91
C SER A 124 2.11 12.75 3.10
N ASP A 125 2.31 11.55 3.65
CA ASP A 125 2.94 10.44 2.94
C ASP A 125 2.04 9.21 3.05
N VAL A 126 1.47 8.82 1.90
CA VAL A 126 0.46 7.77 1.80
C VAL A 126 0.95 6.65 0.90
N VAL A 127 0.88 5.42 1.42
CA VAL A 127 1.06 4.19 0.65
C VAL A 127 -0.10 3.26 0.95
N ILE A 128 -0.93 3.01 -0.04
CA ILE A 128 -2.00 2.02 -0.01
C ILE A 128 -1.74 0.95 -1.06
N ASP A 129 -2.23 -0.26 -0.83
CA ASP A 129 -1.97 -1.42 -1.70
C ASP A 129 -3.29 -2.07 -2.07
N LEU A 130 -3.69 -1.90 -3.34
CA LEU A 130 -4.88 -2.54 -3.91
C LEU A 130 -4.48 -3.92 -4.44
N ASN A 131 -4.72 -4.94 -3.62
CA ASN A 131 -4.35 -6.32 -3.98
C ASN A 131 -5.30 -6.94 -4.99
N LEU A 132 -6.59 -6.58 -4.93
CA LEU A 132 -7.65 -7.11 -5.79
C LEU A 132 -8.82 -6.14 -5.83
N GLY A 133 -9.57 -6.13 -6.92
CA GLY A 133 -10.85 -5.44 -7.05
C GLY A 133 -10.75 -4.07 -7.71
N ASP A 134 -11.66 -3.19 -7.37
CA ASP A 134 -11.91 -1.93 -8.07
C ASP A 134 -11.96 -0.76 -7.07
N MET A 135 -11.16 0.26 -7.32
CA MET A 135 -11.09 1.47 -6.52
C MET A 135 -11.09 2.69 -7.42
N VAL A 136 -11.83 3.70 -7.04
CA VAL A 136 -11.73 5.06 -7.61
C VAL A 136 -11.31 6.02 -6.51
N VAL A 137 -10.47 6.99 -6.84
CA VAL A 137 -9.91 7.93 -5.87
C VAL A 137 -9.80 9.34 -6.46
N ASP A 138 -10.22 10.34 -5.67
CA ASP A 138 -10.05 11.77 -5.90
C ASP A 138 -9.03 12.31 -4.91
N ILE A 139 -7.83 12.59 -5.39
CA ILE A 139 -6.73 13.08 -4.59
C ILE A 139 -6.62 14.59 -4.80
N LYS A 140 -6.72 15.34 -3.71
CA LYS A 140 -6.53 16.79 -3.73
C LYS A 140 -5.10 17.14 -4.19
N LYS A 141 -4.90 18.39 -4.61
CA LYS A 141 -3.56 18.86 -4.95
C LYS A 141 -2.61 18.71 -3.77
N LEU A 142 -1.58 17.92 -3.95
CA LEU A 142 -0.61 17.63 -2.89
C LEU A 142 0.46 18.71 -2.76
N ASP A 143 0.96 18.93 -1.54
CA ASP A 143 2.16 19.72 -1.26
C ASP A 143 3.39 19.10 -1.94
N LYS A 144 4.44 19.91 -2.13
CA LYS A 144 5.68 19.46 -2.78
C LYS A 144 6.41 18.34 -2.03
N LYS A 145 6.23 18.29 -0.70
CA LYS A 145 6.85 17.29 0.18
C LYS A 145 6.01 16.04 0.34
N SER A 146 4.75 16.07 -0.10
CA SER A 146 3.82 14.95 0.02
C SER A 146 4.05 13.91 -1.06
N SER A 147 3.68 12.67 -0.73
CA SER A 147 3.60 11.57 -1.67
C SER A 147 2.29 10.80 -1.51
N PHE A 148 1.75 10.30 -2.61
CA PHE A 148 0.62 9.38 -2.62
C PHE A 148 0.88 8.27 -3.62
N ASN A 149 1.02 7.06 -3.12
CA ASN A 149 1.32 5.89 -3.93
C ASN A 149 0.23 4.83 -3.75
N ILE A 150 -0.28 4.32 -4.86
CA ILE A 150 -1.13 3.13 -4.90
C ILE A 150 -0.29 2.00 -5.45
N GLU A 151 0.06 1.08 -4.58
CA GLU A 151 0.73 -0.16 -4.96
C GLU A 151 -0.27 -1.22 -5.41
N SER A 152 0.19 -2.16 -6.21
CA SER A 152 -0.60 -3.30 -6.67
C SER A 152 0.32 -4.43 -7.14
N PRO A 153 -0.19 -5.65 -7.36
CA PRO A 153 0.61 -6.74 -7.93
C PRO A 153 1.21 -6.43 -9.30
N VAL A 154 0.66 -5.47 -10.04
CA VAL A 154 1.10 -5.12 -11.41
C VAL A 154 1.97 -3.87 -11.48
N GLY A 155 2.21 -3.20 -10.37
CA GLY A 155 3.04 -1.99 -10.29
C GLY A 155 2.49 -0.94 -9.34
N THR A 156 3.13 0.22 -9.33
CA THR A 156 2.83 1.33 -8.44
C THR A 156 2.42 2.57 -9.23
N ALA A 157 1.30 3.19 -8.87
CA ALA A 157 0.88 4.49 -9.37
C ALA A 157 1.25 5.59 -8.37
N GLY A 158 2.19 6.46 -8.74
CA GLY A 158 2.54 7.68 -8.01
C GLY A 158 1.65 8.83 -8.46
N ILE A 159 1.00 9.54 -7.53
CA ILE A 159 -0.10 10.47 -7.83
C ILE A 159 0.14 11.82 -7.14
N ARG A 160 -0.26 12.91 -7.80
CA ARG A 160 -0.08 14.28 -7.26
C ARG A 160 -1.27 15.21 -7.58
N GLY A 161 -2.46 14.88 -7.09
CA GLY A 161 -3.67 15.66 -7.39
C GLY A 161 -4.32 15.22 -8.69
N THR A 162 -5.11 14.16 -8.62
CA THR A 162 -5.57 13.41 -9.80
C THR A 162 -6.83 12.63 -9.44
N ARG A 163 -7.75 12.53 -10.37
CA ARG A 163 -8.81 11.53 -10.35
C ARG A 163 -8.33 10.29 -11.06
N VAL A 164 -8.41 9.13 -10.41
CA VAL A 164 -7.96 7.86 -10.99
C VAL A 164 -8.88 6.71 -10.61
N GLY A 165 -9.11 5.82 -11.57
CA GLY A 165 -9.72 4.50 -11.35
C GLY A 165 -8.70 3.41 -11.56
N MET A 166 -8.63 2.44 -10.65
CA MET A 166 -7.77 1.28 -10.73
C MET A 166 -8.60 0.01 -10.51
N ASN A 167 -8.52 -0.92 -11.46
CA ASN A 167 -9.15 -2.23 -11.36
C ASN A 167 -8.06 -3.30 -11.43
N ILE A 168 -8.01 -4.20 -10.44
CA ILE A 168 -7.07 -5.32 -10.36
C ILE A 168 -7.85 -6.62 -10.43
N GLN A 169 -7.49 -7.49 -11.36
CA GLN A 169 -8.11 -8.78 -11.55
C GLN A 169 -7.07 -9.89 -11.64
N GLN A 170 -7.43 -11.06 -11.11
CA GLN A 170 -6.63 -12.26 -11.31
C GLN A 170 -6.81 -12.75 -12.76
N ALA A 171 -5.71 -12.98 -13.45
CA ALA A 171 -5.73 -13.46 -14.82
C ALA A 171 -6.02 -14.98 -14.89
N PRO A 172 -6.71 -15.46 -15.93
CA PRO A 172 -6.80 -16.90 -16.20
C PRO A 172 -5.41 -17.51 -16.33
N GLY A 173 -5.13 -18.57 -15.59
CA GLY A 173 -3.80 -19.19 -15.55
C GLY A 173 -2.84 -18.62 -14.51
N GLY A 174 -3.33 -17.74 -13.65
CA GLY A 174 -2.55 -17.07 -12.58
C GLY A 174 -1.93 -15.75 -13.03
N GLY A 175 -1.36 -15.01 -12.07
CA GLY A 175 -0.91 -13.65 -12.29
C GLY A 175 -2.04 -12.63 -12.17
N PHE A 176 -1.78 -11.38 -12.56
CA PHE A 176 -2.72 -10.28 -12.41
C PHE A 176 -2.74 -9.40 -13.65
N THR A 177 -3.89 -8.84 -13.93
CA THR A 177 -4.08 -7.76 -14.89
C THR A 177 -4.70 -6.56 -14.19
N SER A 178 -4.37 -5.36 -14.67
CA SER A 178 -4.99 -4.15 -14.18
C SER A 178 -5.44 -3.26 -15.33
N LYS A 179 -6.40 -2.41 -15.02
CA LYS A 179 -6.74 -1.24 -15.83
C LYS A 179 -6.63 -0.01 -14.96
N VAL A 180 -5.70 0.88 -15.28
CA VAL A 180 -5.55 2.17 -14.60
C VAL A 180 -6.01 3.25 -15.55
N THR A 181 -7.04 4.00 -15.18
CA THR A 181 -7.69 5.04 -16.00
C THR A 181 -7.61 6.38 -15.29
N VAL A 182 -7.23 7.42 -16.00
CA VAL A 182 -7.05 8.79 -15.48
C VAL A 182 -8.04 9.74 -16.12
N PRO A 183 -9.18 10.04 -15.46
CA PRO A 183 -10.10 11.08 -15.94
C PRO A 183 -9.48 12.47 -15.90
N GLU A 184 -8.77 12.84 -14.83
CA GLU A 184 -8.21 14.16 -14.61
C GLU A 184 -6.80 14.07 -14.01
N GLY A 185 -5.90 14.97 -14.47
CA GLY A 185 -4.52 15.07 -13.97
C GLY A 185 -3.53 14.14 -14.68
N THR A 186 -2.52 13.71 -13.95
CA THR A 186 -1.45 12.84 -14.48
C THR A 186 -0.89 11.97 -13.35
N ILE A 187 -0.60 10.72 -13.65
CA ILE A 187 0.07 9.79 -12.76
C ILE A 187 1.39 9.30 -13.36
N ALA A 188 2.30 8.84 -12.50
CA ALA A 188 3.49 8.10 -12.89
C ALA A 188 3.28 6.62 -12.52
N PHE A 189 3.10 5.76 -13.50
CA PHE A 189 2.94 4.33 -13.28
C PHE A 189 4.29 3.61 -13.46
N THR A 190 4.75 2.94 -12.41
CA THR A 190 6.00 2.16 -12.40
C THR A 190 5.66 0.67 -12.37
N PRO A 191 6.03 -0.11 -13.40
CA PRO A 191 5.88 -1.56 -13.37
C PRO A 191 6.63 -2.21 -12.19
N PRO A 192 6.26 -3.43 -11.76
CA PRO A 192 6.98 -4.12 -10.69
C PRO A 192 8.42 -4.42 -11.11
N PRO A 193 9.36 -4.49 -10.15
CA PRO A 193 10.74 -4.86 -10.45
C PRO A 193 10.79 -6.27 -11.05
N PRO A 194 11.71 -6.52 -11.99
CA PRO A 194 11.89 -7.86 -12.54
C PRO A 194 12.34 -8.83 -11.45
N PRO A 195 12.06 -10.13 -11.61
CA PRO A 195 12.52 -11.13 -10.66
C PRO A 195 14.05 -11.11 -10.51
N PRO A 196 14.58 -11.52 -9.33
CA PRO A 196 16.01 -11.50 -9.07
C PRO A 196 16.77 -12.36 -10.11
N SER A 197 17.90 -11.83 -10.57
CA SER A 197 18.76 -12.54 -11.53
C SER A 197 19.41 -13.78 -10.90
N PRO A 198 19.67 -14.84 -11.67
CA PRO A 198 20.46 -15.97 -11.21
C PRO A 198 21.83 -15.54 -10.69
N PRO A 199 22.47 -16.33 -9.80
CA PRO A 199 23.79 -16.03 -9.29
C PRO A 199 24.81 -15.82 -10.42
N GLY A 200 25.56 -14.69 -10.40
CA GLY A 200 26.57 -14.34 -11.39
C GLY A 200 26.07 -13.53 -12.59
N VAL A 201 24.76 -13.25 -12.67
CA VAL A 201 24.19 -12.36 -13.69
C VAL A 201 23.89 -11.00 -13.04
N ALA A 202 24.30 -9.90 -13.69
CA ALA A 202 23.98 -8.56 -13.20
C ALA A 202 22.45 -8.36 -13.16
N PRO A 203 21.91 -7.71 -12.11
CA PRO A 203 20.49 -7.41 -12.04
C PRO A 203 20.11 -6.47 -13.21
N PRO A 204 18.91 -6.66 -13.80
CA PRO A 204 18.40 -5.74 -14.81
C PRO A 204 18.21 -4.34 -14.21
N PRO A 205 18.22 -3.27 -15.01
CA PRO A 205 17.91 -1.94 -14.52
C PRO A 205 16.48 -1.89 -13.97
N PRO A 206 16.22 -1.03 -12.95
CA PRO A 206 14.87 -0.83 -12.46
C PRO A 206 13.96 -0.31 -13.59
N PRO A 207 12.66 -0.66 -13.59
CA PRO A 207 11.72 -0.20 -14.61
C PRO A 207 11.54 1.32 -14.53
N GLU A 208 11.43 1.96 -15.70
CA GLU A 208 11.17 3.39 -15.79
C GLU A 208 9.67 3.68 -15.59
N PRO A 209 9.30 4.78 -14.90
CA PRO A 209 7.93 5.21 -14.79
C PRO A 209 7.32 5.63 -16.12
N VAL A 210 6.09 5.23 -16.36
CA VAL A 210 5.29 5.64 -17.52
C VAL A 210 4.30 6.71 -17.11
N SER A 211 4.31 7.86 -17.80
CA SER A 211 3.34 8.93 -17.53
C SER A 211 2.00 8.62 -18.19
N VAL A 212 0.91 8.65 -17.41
CA VAL A 212 -0.46 8.48 -17.89
C VAL A 212 -1.24 9.76 -17.59
N SER A 213 -1.67 10.44 -18.64
CA SER A 213 -2.34 11.74 -18.55
C SER A 213 -3.86 11.62 -18.61
N ALA A 214 -4.55 12.74 -18.33
CA ALA A 214 -6.00 12.84 -18.43
C ALA A 214 -6.55 12.28 -19.75
N GLY A 215 -7.63 11.53 -19.67
CA GLY A 215 -8.26 10.84 -20.80
C GLY A 215 -7.54 9.58 -21.26
N GLN A 216 -6.49 9.14 -20.58
CA GLN A 216 -5.73 7.93 -20.94
C GLN A 216 -5.94 6.80 -19.92
N ALA A 217 -5.63 5.59 -20.38
CA ALA A 217 -5.56 4.40 -19.55
C ALA A 217 -4.33 3.56 -19.92
N VAL A 218 -3.86 2.76 -18.96
CA VAL A 218 -2.88 1.69 -19.17
C VAL A 218 -3.42 0.37 -18.65
N THR A 219 -3.01 -0.73 -19.28
CA THR A 219 -3.41 -2.09 -18.90
C THR A 219 -2.18 -2.96 -18.61
N PRO A 220 -1.49 -2.72 -17.47
CA PRO A 220 -0.36 -3.55 -17.08
C PRO A 220 -0.80 -4.95 -16.68
N SER A 221 0.09 -5.93 -16.88
CA SER A 221 -0.13 -7.31 -16.44
C SER A 221 1.17 -7.97 -15.98
N VAL A 222 1.02 -8.92 -15.05
CA VAL A 222 2.10 -9.77 -14.57
C VAL A 222 1.69 -11.23 -14.67
N SER A 223 2.66 -12.09 -15.00
CA SER A 223 2.46 -13.54 -15.02
C SER A 223 2.34 -14.10 -13.61
N SER A 224 2.00 -15.39 -13.50
CA SER A 224 1.99 -16.13 -12.24
C SER A 224 3.36 -16.19 -11.56
N THR A 225 4.45 -15.94 -12.30
CA THR A 225 5.82 -15.85 -11.77
C THR A 225 6.21 -14.42 -11.33
N GLY A 226 5.28 -13.46 -11.37
CA GLY A 226 5.53 -12.06 -11.01
C GLY A 226 6.28 -11.26 -12.07
N THR A 227 6.45 -11.80 -13.29
CA THR A 227 7.14 -11.10 -14.37
C THR A 227 6.17 -10.18 -15.10
N ALA A 228 6.51 -8.89 -15.23
CA ALA A 228 5.75 -7.94 -16.04
C ALA A 228 5.78 -8.36 -17.51
N SER A 229 4.64 -8.28 -18.20
CA SER A 229 4.52 -8.73 -19.59
C SER A 229 5.29 -7.84 -20.56
N ALA A 230 5.15 -6.54 -20.46
CA ALA A 230 5.86 -5.49 -21.20
C ALA A 230 5.63 -4.15 -20.49
N PRO A 231 6.45 -3.12 -20.75
CA PRO A 231 6.14 -1.77 -20.30
C PRO A 231 4.76 -1.35 -20.82
N PRO A 232 3.84 -0.90 -19.93
CA PRO A 232 2.51 -0.52 -20.34
C PRO A 232 2.55 0.74 -21.21
N VAL A 233 1.75 0.76 -22.28
CA VAL A 233 1.66 1.90 -23.19
C VAL A 233 0.35 2.65 -22.92
N PRO A 234 0.39 3.95 -22.58
CA PRO A 234 -0.81 4.75 -22.43
C PRO A 234 -1.61 4.83 -23.74
N ALA A 235 -2.91 4.62 -23.65
CA ALA A 235 -3.84 4.71 -24.76
C ALA A 235 -5.06 5.55 -24.37
N PRO A 236 -5.81 6.12 -25.32
CA PRO A 236 -7.07 6.79 -25.00
C PRO A 236 -8.01 5.87 -24.24
N ALA A 237 -8.53 6.34 -23.12
CA ALA A 237 -9.52 5.60 -22.34
C ALA A 237 -10.89 5.64 -23.02
N PRO A 238 -11.70 4.56 -22.96
CA PRO A 238 -13.07 4.61 -23.41
C PRO A 238 -13.87 5.70 -22.68
N PRO A 239 -14.66 6.53 -23.39
CA PRO A 239 -15.44 7.62 -22.74
C PRO A 239 -16.40 7.11 -21.65
N ALA A 240 -16.93 5.88 -21.81
CA ALA A 240 -17.81 5.27 -20.83
C ALA A 240 -17.09 4.99 -19.49
N ASP A 241 -15.81 4.60 -19.54
CA ASP A 241 -15.02 4.32 -18.33
C ASP A 241 -14.70 5.63 -17.59
N LEU A 242 -14.33 6.68 -18.33
CA LEU A 242 -14.09 8.01 -17.77
C LEU A 242 -15.35 8.52 -17.05
N ALA A 243 -16.51 8.48 -17.75
CA ALA A 243 -17.78 8.92 -17.18
C ALA A 243 -18.22 8.10 -15.95
N ALA A 244 -17.96 6.78 -15.93
CA ALA A 244 -18.27 5.95 -14.79
C ALA A 244 -17.42 6.30 -13.56
N ILE A 245 -16.11 6.51 -13.75
CA ILE A 245 -15.21 6.91 -12.67
C ILE A 245 -15.59 8.30 -12.13
N ASP A 246 -15.86 9.27 -13.01
CA ASP A 246 -16.28 10.61 -12.59
C ASP A 246 -17.59 10.58 -11.80
N SER A 247 -18.59 9.81 -12.25
CA SER A 247 -19.87 9.64 -11.54
C SER A 247 -19.70 9.03 -10.15
N ASP A 248 -18.85 8.00 -10.01
CA ASP A 248 -18.56 7.37 -8.72
C ASP A 248 -17.84 8.35 -7.77
N LEU A 249 -16.87 9.11 -8.28
CA LEU A 249 -16.13 10.09 -7.51
C LEU A 249 -17.00 11.28 -7.11
N ASP A 250 -17.83 11.81 -8.01
CA ASP A 250 -18.74 12.90 -7.69
C ASP A 250 -19.74 12.50 -6.59
N THR A 251 -20.21 11.25 -6.62
CA THR A 251 -21.06 10.68 -5.55
C THR A 251 -20.31 10.59 -4.22
N ALA A 252 -19.07 10.11 -4.24
CA ALA A 252 -18.25 9.98 -3.05
C ALA A 252 -17.89 11.35 -2.44
N VAL A 253 -17.51 12.31 -3.29
CA VAL A 253 -17.22 13.69 -2.87
C VAL A 253 -18.47 14.36 -2.29
N ALA A 254 -19.65 14.18 -2.91
CA ALA A 254 -20.90 14.68 -2.35
C ALA A 254 -21.24 14.08 -0.98
N THR A 255 -20.95 12.81 -0.77
CA THR A 255 -21.16 12.11 0.52
C THR A 255 -20.28 12.71 1.62
N THR A 256 -19.10 13.20 1.28
CA THR A 256 -18.12 13.75 2.24
C THR A 256 -18.13 15.27 2.34
N ALA A 257 -18.94 15.96 1.52
CA ALA A 257 -18.89 17.41 1.36
C ALA A 257 -19.21 18.21 2.65
N ASP A 258 -20.02 17.64 3.54
CA ASP A 258 -20.41 18.28 4.80
C ASP A 258 -19.47 17.95 5.97
N VAL A 259 -18.49 17.06 5.79
CA VAL A 259 -17.52 16.73 6.83
C VAL A 259 -16.62 17.95 7.09
N SER A 260 -16.57 18.37 8.36
CA SER A 260 -15.73 19.50 8.77
C SER A 260 -14.30 19.07 9.03
N MET A 261 -13.34 19.98 8.81
CA MET A 261 -11.94 19.73 9.15
C MET A 261 -11.72 19.53 10.65
N ALA A 262 -12.62 20.02 11.51
CA ALA A 262 -12.59 19.76 12.94
C ALA A 262 -12.89 18.28 13.27
N GLU A 263 -13.85 17.65 12.59
CA GLU A 263 -14.14 16.21 12.72
C GLU A 263 -12.95 15.38 12.23
N VAL A 264 -12.33 15.77 11.11
CA VAL A 264 -11.12 15.14 10.58
C VAL A 264 -9.97 15.23 11.59
N SER A 265 -9.74 16.40 12.19
CA SER A 265 -8.70 16.60 13.21
C SER A 265 -8.95 15.78 14.47
N THR A 266 -10.22 15.61 14.86
CA THR A 266 -10.60 14.74 15.97
C THR A 266 -10.24 13.28 15.66
N ALA A 267 -10.54 12.80 14.45
CA ALA A 267 -10.18 11.46 14.00
C ALA A 267 -8.65 11.24 14.03
N VAL A 268 -7.85 12.20 13.57
CA VAL A 268 -6.38 12.15 13.65
C VAL A 268 -5.90 12.06 15.11
N SER A 269 -6.53 12.81 16.01
CA SER A 269 -6.19 12.77 17.44
C SER A 269 -6.52 11.42 18.07
N GLU A 270 -7.63 10.79 17.67
CA GLU A 270 -8.03 9.45 18.11
C GLU A 270 -7.03 8.38 17.66
N VAL A 271 -6.59 8.42 16.39
CA VAL A 271 -5.54 7.53 15.87
C VAL A 271 -4.25 7.66 16.66
N ALA A 272 -3.83 8.89 16.97
CA ALA A 272 -2.62 9.12 17.74
C ALA A 272 -2.69 8.56 19.17
N ALA A 273 -3.90 8.43 19.72
CA ALA A 273 -4.14 7.83 21.05
C ALA A 273 -4.24 6.29 21.02
N GLU A 274 -4.69 5.71 19.90
CA GLU A 274 -4.87 4.26 19.73
C GLU A 274 -3.60 3.55 19.20
N ALA A 275 -2.71 4.28 18.51
CA ALA A 275 -1.44 3.72 18.06
C ALA A 275 -0.64 3.21 19.28
N PRO A 276 -0.21 1.92 19.30
CA PRO A 276 0.67 1.45 20.35
C PRO A 276 1.89 2.35 20.38
N ALA A 277 2.26 2.87 21.55
CA ALA A 277 3.60 3.43 21.73
C ALA A 277 4.57 2.35 21.28
N GLU A 278 5.32 2.57 20.19
CA GLU A 278 6.38 1.65 19.78
C GLU A 278 7.21 1.38 21.04
N ALA A 279 7.27 0.10 21.44
CA ALA A 279 8.09 -0.29 22.56
C ALA A 279 9.51 0.23 22.27
N PRO A 280 10.16 0.91 23.24
CA PRO A 280 11.51 1.39 23.02
C PRO A 280 12.34 0.21 22.51
N ALA A 281 13.02 0.43 21.38
CA ALA A 281 13.92 -0.58 20.81
C ALA A 281 14.78 -1.08 21.95
N GLU A 282 14.65 -2.37 22.25
CA GLU A 282 15.40 -3.06 23.27
C GLU A 282 16.88 -2.81 22.96
N THR A 283 17.47 -1.89 23.71
CA THR A 283 18.90 -1.62 23.65
C THR A 283 19.56 -2.95 23.92
N ALA A 284 20.21 -3.51 22.90
CA ALA A 284 21.07 -4.66 23.05
C ALA A 284 21.94 -4.45 24.29
N PRO A 285 22.08 -5.47 25.17
CA PRO A 285 22.93 -5.34 26.35
C PRO A 285 24.32 -4.89 25.91
N ALA A 286 24.80 -3.81 26.50
CA ALA A 286 26.18 -3.40 26.33
C ALA A 286 27.05 -4.60 26.65
N GLU A 287 27.88 -5.03 25.71
CA GLU A 287 28.94 -6.01 25.94
C GLU A 287 29.80 -5.49 27.09
N GLU A 288 29.81 -6.19 28.21
CA GLU A 288 30.78 -6.01 29.24
C GLU A 288 32.18 -6.24 28.64
N PRO A 289 33.19 -5.42 28.98
CA PRO A 289 34.55 -5.64 28.49
C PRO A 289 35.09 -6.97 29.01
N ALA A 290 35.50 -7.81 28.07
CA ALA A 290 36.13 -9.09 28.32
C ALA A 290 37.33 -8.91 29.25
N GLU A 291 37.29 -9.54 30.42
CA GLU A 291 38.48 -9.81 31.24
C GLU A 291 39.41 -10.77 30.48
N GLU A 292 40.68 -10.47 30.49
CA GLU A 292 41.75 -11.23 29.87
C GLU A 292 41.82 -12.66 30.42
N PRO A 293 42.08 -13.69 29.59
CA PRO A 293 42.27 -15.05 30.08
C PRO A 293 43.67 -15.22 30.65
N SER A 294 43.75 -15.63 31.92
CA SER A 294 44.96 -16.19 32.49
C SER A 294 45.17 -17.64 32.00
N ASP A 295 46.38 -17.86 31.51
CA ASP A 295 46.98 -19.16 31.14
C ASP A 295 46.88 -20.21 32.23
N GLU A 296 46.50 -21.46 31.89
CA GLU A 296 47.34 -22.64 32.09
C GLU A 296 46.67 -23.92 31.53
N PRO A 297 47.46 -24.87 31.02
CA PRO A 297 46.98 -25.97 30.22
C PRO A 297 46.80 -27.25 31.02
N SER A 298 45.88 -28.12 30.65
CA SER A 298 45.96 -29.55 30.98
C SER A 298 45.04 -30.40 30.09
N ASP A 299 45.73 -31.31 29.39
CA ASP A 299 45.33 -32.67 29.05
C ASP A 299 44.26 -32.93 27.99
N GLU A 300 44.75 -33.30 26.80
CA GLU A 300 44.07 -34.12 25.79
C GLU A 300 43.56 -35.44 26.37
N PRO A 301 42.44 -35.95 25.93
CA PRO A 301 42.29 -37.34 25.60
C PRO A 301 41.96 -37.61 24.14
N ALA A 302 42.54 -38.70 23.65
CA ALA A 302 42.57 -39.23 22.31
C ALA A 302 41.20 -39.65 21.73
N PRO A 303 41.13 -39.84 20.38
CA PRO A 303 39.90 -40.01 19.63
C PRO A 303 39.30 -41.41 19.76
N ALA A 304 37.98 -41.51 19.85
CA ALA A 304 37.24 -42.76 19.75
C ALA A 304 36.47 -42.80 18.43
N ASP A 305 36.75 -43.81 17.69
CA ASP A 305 36.08 -44.59 16.66
C ASP A 305 34.79 -44.03 15.97
N GLU A 306 34.90 -43.92 14.66
CA GLU A 306 33.79 -43.82 13.71
C GLU A 306 33.01 -45.14 13.60
N PRO A 307 31.70 -45.14 13.57
CA PRO A 307 30.96 -46.22 12.96
C PRO A 307 30.55 -45.87 11.53
N SER A 308 31.10 -46.64 10.60
CA SER A 308 30.58 -46.86 9.25
C SER A 308 29.28 -47.64 9.34
N ASP A 309 28.23 -47.11 8.78
CA ASP A 309 27.11 -47.85 8.20
C ASP A 309 26.34 -46.91 7.26
N GLU A 310 26.61 -47.02 5.97
CA GLU A 310 25.74 -46.61 4.89
C GLU A 310 24.59 -47.61 4.73
N PRO A 311 23.35 -47.19 4.62
CA PRO A 311 22.36 -47.99 3.92
C PRO A 311 22.18 -47.46 2.50
N SER A 312 22.65 -48.25 1.55
CA SER A 312 22.20 -48.32 0.18
C SER A 312 20.72 -48.72 0.18
N ASP A 313 19.88 -47.92 -0.44
CA ASP A 313 18.71 -48.37 -1.21
C ASP A 313 18.06 -47.11 -1.89
N GLU A 314 18.46 -46.87 -3.14
CA GLU A 314 17.69 -46.05 -4.09
C GLU A 314 16.46 -46.85 -4.56
N PRO A 315 15.26 -46.30 -4.48
CA PRO A 315 14.11 -46.87 -5.22
C PRO A 315 14.19 -46.53 -6.70
N ALA A 316 14.00 -47.55 -7.53
CA ALA A 316 13.95 -47.51 -8.99
C ALA A 316 12.86 -46.54 -9.49
N PRO A 317 13.05 -45.87 -10.63
CA PRO A 317 12.06 -44.99 -11.22
C PRO A 317 10.83 -45.76 -11.72
N ALA A 318 9.63 -45.28 -11.35
CA ALA A 318 8.38 -45.79 -11.82
C ALA A 318 8.16 -45.47 -13.32
N ASP A 319 7.65 -46.42 -14.05
CA ASP A 319 7.31 -46.39 -15.47
C ASP A 319 6.44 -45.20 -15.84
N GLU A 320 6.80 -44.49 -16.91
CA GLU A 320 5.96 -43.52 -17.59
C GLU A 320 4.72 -44.17 -18.21
N PRO A 321 3.50 -43.62 -18.04
CA PRO A 321 2.35 -44.08 -18.80
C PRO A 321 2.43 -43.62 -20.25
N ALA A 322 2.17 -44.54 -21.15
CA ALA A 322 2.09 -44.33 -22.60
C ALA A 322 1.07 -43.26 -23.00
N PRO A 323 1.31 -42.48 -24.07
CA PRO A 323 0.37 -41.46 -24.54
C PRO A 323 -0.90 -42.10 -25.06
N ALA A 324 -2.05 -41.56 -24.61
CA ALA A 324 -3.36 -41.94 -25.10
C ALA A 324 -3.60 -41.39 -26.51
N ASP A 325 -4.18 -42.23 -27.38
CA ASP A 325 -4.56 -41.96 -28.75
C ASP A 325 -5.46 -40.71 -28.86
N GLU A 326 -5.15 -39.86 -29.81
CA GLU A 326 -5.97 -38.72 -30.24
C GLU A 326 -7.22 -39.23 -30.96
N PRO A 327 -8.43 -38.80 -30.67
CA PRO A 327 -9.57 -39.03 -31.54
C PRO A 327 -9.57 -38.02 -32.69
N SER A 328 -9.33 -38.55 -33.91
CA SER A 328 -9.61 -37.87 -35.17
C SER A 328 -11.10 -37.87 -35.39
N ASP A 329 -11.76 -36.74 -35.25
CA ASP A 329 -13.04 -36.45 -35.90
C ASP A 329 -13.16 -34.95 -36.16
N GLU A 330 -12.71 -34.51 -37.34
CA GLU A 330 -13.07 -33.24 -37.92
C GLU A 330 -14.52 -33.32 -38.43
N PRO A 331 -15.42 -32.44 -38.01
CA PRO A 331 -16.69 -32.29 -38.70
C PRO A 331 -16.54 -31.43 -39.96
N ALA A 332 -17.06 -31.93 -41.08
CA ALA A 332 -17.09 -31.27 -42.37
C ALA A 332 -17.81 -29.89 -42.33
N PRO A 333 -17.40 -28.93 -43.20
CA PRO A 333 -18.04 -27.63 -43.25
C PRO A 333 -19.44 -27.69 -43.80
N ALA A 334 -20.40 -27.09 -43.09
CA ALA A 334 -21.77 -26.92 -43.52
C ALA A 334 -21.88 -25.84 -44.60
N ASP A 335 -22.65 -26.15 -45.64
CA ASP A 335 -23.00 -25.32 -46.77
C ASP A 335 -23.56 -23.95 -46.36
N ALA A 336 -23.06 -22.92 -47.04
CA ALA A 336 -23.59 -21.57 -46.98
C ALA A 336 -24.90 -21.46 -47.77
N PRO A 337 -25.95 -20.85 -47.23
CA PRO A 337 -27.09 -20.44 -48.04
C PRO A 337 -26.78 -19.14 -48.79
N SER A 338 -26.85 -19.23 -50.13
CA SER A 338 -26.98 -18.11 -51.04
C SER A 338 -28.39 -17.53 -50.94
N ASP A 339 -28.53 -16.29 -50.52
CA ASP A 339 -29.70 -15.47 -50.75
C ASP A 339 -29.31 -14.11 -51.31
N GLU A 340 -29.60 -13.97 -52.62
CA GLU A 340 -29.62 -12.72 -53.38
C GLU A 340 -30.76 -11.81 -52.86
N PRO A 341 -30.55 -10.51 -52.80
CA PRO A 341 -31.64 -9.57 -52.55
C PRO A 341 -32.41 -9.25 -53.85
N PRO A 342 -33.75 -9.13 -53.80
CA PRO A 342 -34.53 -8.66 -54.97
C PRO A 342 -34.36 -7.15 -55.17
N ALA A 343 -34.20 -6.83 -56.46
CA ALA A 343 -34.18 -5.48 -56.98
C ALA A 343 -35.58 -4.88 -57.06
N ASP A 344 -35.59 -3.54 -56.96
CA ASP A 344 -36.51 -2.59 -57.52
C ASP A 344 -37.96 -2.55 -57.00
N ASP A 345 -38.32 -1.39 -56.49
CA ASP A 345 -39.41 -0.59 -57.05
C ASP A 345 -39.27 0.90 -56.64
N ALA A 346 -39.15 1.78 -57.62
CA ALA A 346 -39.21 3.21 -57.50
C ALA A 346 -40.66 3.69 -57.64
N PRO A 347 -41.08 4.73 -56.91
CA PRO A 347 -42.44 5.33 -57.06
C PRO A 347 -42.51 6.39 -58.17
N PRO A 348 -43.74 6.78 -58.62
CA PRO A 348 -43.92 7.94 -59.44
C PRO A 348 -43.91 9.27 -58.68
#